data_24e7b56e9c243c0f56e461fa28294cd6
#
_entry.id   24e7b56e9c243c0f56e461fa28294cd6
#
_cell.length_a   1.000
_cell.length_b   1.000
_cell.length_c   1.000
_cell.angle_alpha   90.00
_cell.angle_beta   90.00
_cell.angle_gamma   90.00
#
_symmetry.space_group_name_H-M   'P 1'
#
loop_
_entity.id
_entity.type
_entity.pdbx_description
1 polymer ?
#
loop_
_entity_poly.entity_id
_entity_poly.type
_entity_poly.pdbx_seq_one_letter_code
_entity_poly.pdbx_strand_id
1 'polypeptide(L)' 'MRIGIIGGTGALGKGLASRMIKTGFEVFIGSRKQDSAISAALSLGLKEENGGLNYDITSKCDLGIITVPFSSIPSNLWT' A
#
# COMPACT_ATOMS: atom_id res chain seq x y z
N MET A 1 -2.78 7.14 13.60
CA MET A 1 -3.47 6.07 12.85
C MET A 1 -2.53 5.41 11.88
N ARG A 2 -2.57 4.10 11.80
CA ARG A 2 -1.75 3.34 10.87
C ARG A 2 -2.57 3.00 9.64
N ILE A 3 -2.08 3.41 8.46
CA ILE A 3 -2.78 3.24 7.19
C ILE A 3 -1.99 2.30 6.29
N GLY A 4 -2.64 1.22 5.83
CA GLY A 4 -2.03 0.28 4.91
C GLY A 4 -2.53 0.53 3.49
N ILE A 5 -1.61 0.67 2.54
CA ILE A 5 -1.93 0.80 1.13
C ILE A 5 -1.75 -0.56 0.48
N ILE A 6 -2.85 -1.26 0.25
CA ILE A 6 -2.84 -2.59 -0.34
C ILE A 6 -2.67 -2.46 -1.85
N GLY A 7 -1.68 -3.15 -2.40
CA GLY A 7 -1.33 -3.00 -3.81
C GLY A 7 -0.55 -1.73 -4.09
N GLY A 8 0.14 -1.19 -3.08
CA GLY A 8 0.74 0.13 -3.11
C GLY A 8 2.03 0.29 -3.88
N THR A 9 2.42 -0.70 -4.70
CA THR A 9 3.65 -0.60 -5.50
C THR A 9 3.45 0.11 -6.83
N GLY A 10 2.20 0.33 -7.26
CA GLY A 10 1.89 1.07 -8.47
C GLY A 10 1.93 2.58 -8.26
N ALA A 11 1.83 3.34 -9.35
CA ALA A 11 1.90 4.79 -9.31
C ALA A 11 0.79 5.41 -8.43
N LEU A 12 -0.42 4.89 -8.53
CA LEU A 12 -1.55 5.39 -7.74
C LEU A 12 -1.31 5.17 -6.24
N GLY A 13 -0.88 3.95 -5.88
CA GLY A 13 -0.63 3.61 -4.50
C GLY A 13 0.49 4.44 -3.89
N LYS A 14 1.58 4.63 -4.63
CA LYS A 14 2.71 5.44 -4.18
C LYS A 14 2.32 6.90 -4.03
N GLY A 15 1.52 7.44 -4.95
CA GLY A 15 1.04 8.80 -4.87
C GLY A 15 0.17 9.03 -3.65
N LEU A 16 -0.75 8.10 -3.38
CA LEU A 16 -1.61 8.17 -2.22
C LEU A 16 -0.80 8.04 -0.93
N ALA A 17 0.14 7.09 -0.88
CA ALA A 17 1.01 6.89 0.26
C ALA A 17 1.81 8.15 0.58
N SER A 18 2.37 8.80 -0.44
CA SER A 18 3.13 10.03 -0.28
C SER A 18 2.28 11.12 0.37
N ARG A 19 1.02 11.25 -0.05
CA ARG A 19 0.11 12.25 0.52
C ARG A 19 -0.22 11.93 1.98
N MET A 20 -0.43 10.67 2.31
CA MET A 20 -0.74 10.25 3.67
C MET A 20 0.44 10.48 4.61
N ILE A 21 1.66 10.23 4.13
CA ILE A 21 2.88 10.49 4.89
C ILE A 21 2.98 11.98 5.21
N LYS A 22 2.74 12.83 4.24
CA LYS A 22 2.78 14.29 4.44
C LYS A 22 1.74 14.78 5.44
N THR A 23 0.61 14.08 5.52
CA THR A 23 -0.46 14.40 6.47
C THR A 23 -0.13 13.97 7.89
N GLY A 24 0.89 13.13 8.07
CA GLY A 24 1.34 12.70 9.39
C GLY A 24 0.88 11.32 9.81
N PHE A 25 0.31 10.55 8.89
CA PHE A 25 -0.09 9.17 9.18
C PHE A 25 1.11 8.22 9.08
N GLU A 26 1.07 7.16 9.87
CA GLU A 26 2.02 6.07 9.74
C GLU A 26 1.54 5.16 8.61
N VAL A 27 2.33 5.08 7.54
CA VAL A 27 1.94 4.40 6.30
C VAL A 27 2.69 3.09 6.11
N PHE A 28 1.96 2.07 5.69
CA PHE A 28 2.50 0.76 5.36
C PHE A 28 2.12 0.41 3.93
N ILE A 29 3.01 -0.29 3.23
CA ILE A 29 2.80 -0.67 1.83
C ILE A 29 2.63 -2.18 1.74
N GLY A 30 1.52 -2.63 1.18
CA GLY A 30 1.25 -4.04 0.95
C GLY A 30 1.36 -4.40 -0.52
N SER A 31 1.84 -5.61 -0.80
CA SER A 31 1.96 -6.13 -2.15
C SER A 31 1.83 -7.65 -2.13
N ARG A 32 1.68 -8.25 -3.30
CA ARG A 32 1.73 -9.70 -3.45
C ARG A 32 3.16 -10.23 -3.32
N LYS A 33 4.16 -9.36 -3.51
CA LYS A 33 5.57 -9.70 -3.38
C LYS A 33 6.19 -8.83 -2.29
N GLN A 34 6.79 -9.48 -1.31
CA GLN A 34 7.39 -8.78 -0.19
C GLN A 34 8.50 -7.82 -0.63
N ASP A 35 9.36 -8.27 -1.55
CA ASP A 35 10.47 -7.43 -2.03
C ASP A 35 9.98 -6.15 -2.71
N SER A 36 8.90 -6.25 -3.49
CA SER A 36 8.31 -5.10 -4.16
C SER A 36 7.76 -4.09 -3.14
N ALA A 37 7.11 -4.59 -2.10
CA ALA A 37 6.56 -3.75 -1.05
C ALA A 37 7.65 -3.03 -0.28
N ILE A 38 8.71 -3.74 0.10
CA ILE A 38 9.84 -3.17 0.82
C ILE A 38 10.53 -2.10 -0.03
N SER A 39 10.75 -2.41 -1.31
CA SER A 39 11.37 -1.46 -2.23
C SER A 39 10.52 -0.18 -2.37
N ALA A 40 9.20 -0.33 -2.48
CA ALA A 40 8.30 0.82 -2.57
C ALA A 40 8.32 1.64 -1.28
N ALA A 41 8.32 0.99 -0.12
CA ALA A 41 8.39 1.68 1.17
C ALA A 41 9.67 2.50 1.29
N LEU A 42 10.80 1.89 0.94
CA LEU A 42 12.09 2.58 0.99
C LEU A 42 12.14 3.77 0.03
N SER A 43 11.55 3.65 -1.15
CA SER A 43 11.51 4.75 -2.12
C SER A 43 10.68 5.93 -1.64
N LEU A 44 9.78 5.70 -0.70
CA LEU A 44 8.95 6.75 -0.09
C LEU A 44 9.57 7.31 1.20
N GLY A 45 10.74 6.84 1.57
CA GLY A 45 11.39 7.28 2.80
C GLY A 45 10.92 6.54 4.05
N LEU A 46 10.18 5.46 3.88
CA LEU A 46 9.72 4.62 4.98
C LEU A 46 10.78 3.57 5.32
N LYS A 47 10.57 2.85 6.42
CA LYS A 47 11.46 1.76 6.83
C LYS A 47 11.09 0.47 6.12
N GLU A 48 12.00 -0.50 6.11
CA GLU A 48 11.74 -1.82 5.53
C GLU A 48 10.50 -2.48 6.16
N GLU A 49 10.33 -2.34 7.46
CA GLU A 49 9.20 -2.92 8.19
C GLU A 49 7.85 -2.34 7.77
N ASN A 50 7.85 -1.22 7.07
CA ASN A 50 6.63 -0.60 6.54
C ASN A 50 6.20 -1.22 5.21
N GLY A 51 6.98 -2.12 4.64
CA GLY A 51 6.62 -2.87 3.45
C GLY A 51 6.44 -4.34 3.76
N GLY A 52 5.48 -5.00 3.15
CA GLY A 52 5.27 -6.42 3.36
C GLY A 52 4.17 -6.99 2.49
N LEU A 53 3.84 -8.25 2.71
CA LEU A 53 2.74 -8.89 2.00
C LEU A 53 1.41 -8.26 2.43
N ASN A 54 0.46 -8.24 1.51
CA ASN A 54 -0.84 -7.60 1.74
C ASN A 54 -1.49 -8.03 3.05
N TYR A 55 -1.53 -9.33 3.33
CA TYR A 55 -2.20 -9.80 4.54
C TYR A 55 -1.45 -9.43 5.82
N ASP A 56 -0.13 -9.34 5.75
CA ASP A 56 0.67 -8.91 6.90
C ASP A 56 0.43 -7.44 7.20
N ILE A 57 0.36 -6.63 6.15
CA ILE A 57 0.10 -5.20 6.28
C ILE A 57 -1.31 -4.97 6.82
N THR A 58 -2.29 -5.72 6.33
CA THR A 58 -3.67 -5.59 6.79
C THR A 58 -3.78 -5.81 8.30
N SER A 59 -3.01 -6.77 8.84
CA SER A 59 -3.05 -7.06 10.27
C SER A 59 -2.38 -5.99 11.12
N LYS A 60 -1.48 -5.19 10.54
CA LYS A 60 -0.75 -4.15 11.25
C LYS A 60 -1.45 -2.80 11.25
N CYS A 61 -2.43 -2.61 10.37
CA CYS A 61 -3.01 -1.29 10.11
C CYS A 61 -4.39 -1.14 10.71
N ASP A 62 -4.74 0.10 11.03
CA ASP A 62 -6.07 0.45 11.51
C ASP A 62 -7.04 0.62 10.33
N LEU A 63 -6.52 1.05 9.17
CA LEU A 63 -7.30 1.26 7.96
C LEU A 63 -6.52 0.77 6.75
N GLY A 64 -7.16 -0.03 5.91
CA GLY A 64 -6.57 -0.51 4.66
C GLY A 64 -7.22 0.18 3.46
N ILE A 65 -6.39 0.61 2.52
CA ILE A 65 -6.85 1.22 1.26
C ILE A 65 -6.36 0.35 0.11
N ILE A 66 -7.28 -0.07 -0.75
CA ILE A 66 -6.94 -0.92 -1.89
C ILE A 66 -6.71 -0.05 -3.12
N THR A 67 -5.53 -0.18 -3.72
CA THR A 67 -5.11 0.64 -4.86
C THR A 67 -4.67 -0.20 -6.05
N VAL A 68 -5.40 -1.27 -6.34
CA VAL A 68 -5.08 -2.12 -7.49
C VAL A 68 -5.55 -1.46 -8.78
N PRO A 69 -4.83 -1.67 -9.91
CA PRO A 69 -5.28 -1.14 -11.19
C PRO A 69 -6.63 -1.71 -11.60
N PHE A 70 -7.45 -0.90 -12.27
CA PHE A 70 -8.75 -1.34 -12.77
C PHE A 70 -8.65 -2.60 -13.64
N SER A 71 -7.60 -2.70 -14.44
CA SER A 71 -7.37 -3.86 -15.30
C SER A 71 -7.16 -5.16 -14.52
N SER A 72 -6.86 -5.08 -13.23
CA SER A 72 -6.67 -6.25 -12.37
C SER A 72 -7.96 -6.70 -11.69
N ILE A 73 -9.03 -5.94 -11.85
CA ILE A 73 -10.33 -6.24 -11.23
C ILE A 73 -11.31 -6.69 -12.30
N PRO A 74 -11.97 -7.85 -12.12
CA PRO A 74 -12.96 -8.31 -13.11
C PRO A 74 -14.06 -7.28 -13.33
N SER A 75 -14.41 -7.05 -14.59
CA SER A 75 -15.39 -6.02 -14.94
C SER A 75 -16.76 -6.25 -14.30
N ASN A 76 -17.11 -7.49 -14.01
CA ASN A 76 -18.41 -7.81 -13.40
C ASN A 76 -18.51 -7.32 -11.94
N LEU A 77 -17.42 -6.88 -11.34
CA LEU A 77 -17.46 -6.31 -10.00
C LEU A 77 -17.94 -4.86 -9.99
N TRP A 78 -17.99 -4.23 -11.16
CA TRP A 78 -18.42 -2.83 -11.28
C TRP A 78 -19.92 -2.68 -11.51
N THR A 79 -20.54 -3.73 -11.97
CA THR A 79 -21.96 -3.74 -12.31
C THR A 79 -22.79 -4.46 -11.23
#